data_5e5be07e384d5b077a120e4f913a7c14
#
_entry.id   5e5be07e384d5b077a120e4f913a7c14
#
_cell.length_a   1.000
_cell.length_b   1.000
_cell.length_c   1.000
_cell.angle_alpha   90.00
_cell.angle_beta   90.00
_cell.angle_gamma   90.00
#
_symmetry.space_group_name_H-M   'P 1'
#
loop_
_entity.id
_entity.type
_entity.pdbx_description
1 polymer ?
#
loop_
_entity_poly.entity_id
_entity_poly.type
_entity_poly.pdbx_seq_one_letter_code
_entity_poly.pdbx_strand_id
1 'polypeptide(L)'
;MMRTEGLAALVLRLPENVTYLSDAWSGRGLSYLVFPLERDPVLIHPVGETLPPTWVSDVRLYKWETFEHLGSALNVGPEQVLKALTDIGIGSGAIGVEEAWEFILSSPLRYELNVIGQKTLTALRAKLKEYELKDASGLLTQARSIKTVKEVKALKKANRIARIGLETFERYLKPGLTEIELSTKIEHEIVTRGVMEHRANRVVACAFVVSGPSTSEAYKYVVGNTRRKLKHGDLALLELDVVADGYSSDTTRTFVVGKPNKKQTSLLEAVLDSESTAIASIKPGVSAAKIARVSIDVIRRHGLGEYLVHRLGHGIGVGVHEPIPALHVESSDFLKPGMVHSVEPGVYGPKIGGIRIEDDILDTEKGTEYLSNFPRIQE
;
A
#
# COMPACT_ATOMS: atom_id res chain seq x y z
N MET A 1 22.91 -4.00 5.28
CA MET A 1 21.94 -5.08 5.59
C MET A 1 22.37 -6.41 4.99
N MET A 2 22.44 -6.63 3.65
CA MET A 2 22.86 -7.92 3.08
C MET A 2 24.22 -8.41 3.60
N ARG A 3 25.21 -7.53 3.74
CA ARG A 3 26.54 -7.88 4.34
C ARG A 3 26.43 -8.35 5.77
N THR A 4 25.58 -7.72 6.56
CA THR A 4 25.36 -8.08 7.97
C THR A 4 24.74 -9.47 8.10
N GLU A 5 23.85 -9.83 7.16
CA GLU A 5 23.20 -11.14 7.11
C GLU A 5 24.02 -12.20 6.38
N GLY A 6 25.20 -11.82 5.85
CA GLY A 6 26.08 -12.72 5.09
C GLY A 6 25.47 -13.20 3.77
N LEU A 7 24.62 -12.39 3.14
CA LEU A 7 23.97 -12.73 1.88
C LEU A 7 24.82 -12.32 0.68
N ALA A 8 25.07 -13.24 -0.25
CA ALA A 8 25.76 -12.99 -1.52
C ALA A 8 24.82 -12.33 -2.54
N ALA A 9 23.55 -12.69 -2.54
CA ALA A 9 22.51 -12.10 -3.38
C ALA A 9 21.14 -12.24 -2.75
N LEU A 10 20.17 -11.47 -3.28
CA LEU A 10 18.72 -11.70 -3.11
C LEU A 10 18.18 -12.31 -4.41
N VAL A 11 17.24 -13.23 -4.30
CA VAL A 11 16.43 -13.75 -5.40
C VAL A 11 14.96 -13.45 -5.08
N LEU A 12 14.42 -12.48 -5.78
CA LEU A 12 13.10 -11.91 -5.50
C LEU A 12 12.13 -12.26 -6.62
N ARG A 13 10.89 -12.51 -6.25
CA ARG A 13 9.79 -12.84 -7.16
C ARG A 13 8.49 -12.09 -6.86
N LEU A 14 8.24 -11.68 -5.60
CA LEU A 14 7.05 -10.90 -5.29
C LEU A 14 7.08 -9.58 -6.07
N PRO A 15 6.02 -9.24 -6.80
CA PRO A 15 5.99 -8.05 -7.66
C PRO A 15 6.39 -6.77 -6.94
N GLU A 16 6.01 -6.64 -5.68
CA GLU A 16 6.34 -5.50 -4.83
C GLU A 16 7.84 -5.36 -4.61
N ASN A 17 8.52 -6.45 -4.29
CA ASN A 17 9.96 -6.45 -4.04
C ASN A 17 10.77 -6.33 -5.33
N VAL A 18 10.29 -6.92 -6.42
CA VAL A 18 10.86 -6.71 -7.76
C VAL A 18 10.73 -5.24 -8.15
N THR A 19 9.54 -4.63 -7.97
CA THR A 19 9.31 -3.21 -8.24
C THR A 19 10.20 -2.32 -7.37
N TYR A 20 10.28 -2.60 -6.07
CA TYR A 20 11.06 -1.85 -5.11
C TYR A 20 12.55 -1.73 -5.52
N LEU A 21 13.17 -2.85 -5.94
CA LEU A 21 14.59 -2.87 -6.27
C LEU A 21 14.90 -2.66 -7.76
N SER A 22 13.92 -2.71 -8.67
CA SER A 22 14.17 -2.60 -10.12
C SER A 22 13.32 -1.57 -10.85
N ASP A 23 12.32 -0.98 -10.21
CA ASP A 23 11.22 -0.18 -10.79
C ASP A 23 10.30 -0.97 -11.73
N ALA A 24 10.57 -2.24 -11.99
CA ALA A 24 9.83 -3.06 -12.92
C ALA A 24 8.51 -3.55 -12.30
N TRP A 25 7.43 -2.82 -12.50
CA TRP A 25 6.10 -3.24 -12.07
C TRP A 25 5.46 -4.19 -13.09
N SER A 26 5.72 -5.49 -12.92
CA SER A 26 5.21 -6.56 -13.77
C SER A 26 3.70 -6.75 -13.63
N GLY A 27 3.02 -7.03 -14.74
CA GLY A 27 1.57 -7.24 -14.77
C GLY A 27 1.10 -8.57 -14.21
N ARG A 28 1.90 -9.64 -14.38
CA ARG A 28 1.54 -11.03 -14.00
C ARG A 28 2.33 -11.57 -12.81
N GLY A 29 3.33 -10.83 -12.33
CA GLY A 29 4.19 -11.27 -11.24
C GLY A 29 5.00 -12.53 -11.56
N LEU A 30 5.44 -12.69 -12.81
CA LEU A 30 6.26 -13.81 -13.25
C LEU A 30 7.73 -13.42 -13.41
N SER A 31 8.10 -12.20 -13.10
CA SER A 31 9.49 -11.75 -13.13
C SER A 31 10.25 -12.23 -11.90
N TYR A 32 11.56 -12.44 -12.07
CA TYR A 32 12.50 -12.64 -10.98
C TYR A 32 13.56 -11.54 -11.03
N LEU A 33 14.03 -11.12 -9.88
CA LEU A 33 15.17 -10.23 -9.75
C LEU A 33 16.29 -10.94 -8.98
N VAL A 34 17.44 -11.12 -9.60
CA VAL A 34 18.67 -11.50 -8.91
C VAL A 34 19.40 -10.21 -8.57
N PHE A 35 19.50 -9.90 -7.29
CA PHE A 35 20.12 -8.68 -6.79
C PHE A 35 21.37 -9.02 -5.96
N PRO A 36 22.55 -9.02 -6.58
CA PRO A 36 23.80 -9.40 -5.93
C PRO A 36 24.32 -8.28 -5.03
N LEU A 37 25.15 -8.64 -4.04
CA LEU A 37 25.73 -7.69 -3.09
C LEU A 37 26.71 -6.70 -3.75
N GLU A 38 27.50 -7.15 -4.74
CA GLU A 38 28.63 -6.38 -5.27
C GLU A 38 28.66 -6.34 -6.81
N ARG A 39 27.57 -6.68 -7.48
CA ARG A 39 27.47 -6.70 -8.95
C ARG A 39 26.18 -6.07 -9.40
N ASP A 40 26.05 -5.82 -10.70
CA ASP A 40 24.81 -5.33 -11.28
C ASP A 40 23.69 -6.39 -11.19
N PRO A 41 22.46 -5.99 -10.91
CA PRO A 41 21.33 -6.90 -10.83
C PRO A 41 20.91 -7.43 -12.20
N VAL A 42 20.25 -8.60 -12.20
CA VAL A 42 19.69 -9.23 -13.38
C VAL A 42 18.19 -9.34 -13.23
N LEU A 43 17.44 -8.73 -14.13
CA LEU A 43 15.99 -8.86 -14.21
C LEU A 43 15.64 -9.96 -15.22
N ILE A 44 14.95 -10.99 -14.75
CA ILE A 44 14.48 -12.12 -15.55
C ILE A 44 13.00 -11.92 -15.80
N HIS A 45 12.59 -11.68 -17.06
CA HIS A 45 11.24 -11.26 -17.41
C HIS A 45 10.62 -12.20 -18.46
N PRO A 46 9.33 -12.58 -18.34
CA PRO A 46 8.70 -13.49 -19.27
C PRO A 46 8.45 -12.83 -20.63
N VAL A 47 8.70 -13.56 -21.71
CA VAL A 47 8.24 -13.18 -23.05
C VAL A 47 6.70 -13.23 -23.07
N GLY A 48 6.08 -12.23 -23.66
CA GLY A 48 4.62 -12.11 -23.71
C GLY A 48 4.03 -11.17 -22.67
N GLU A 49 4.88 -10.58 -21.81
CA GLU A 49 4.55 -9.35 -21.08
C GLU A 49 5.35 -8.18 -21.64
N THR A 50 4.75 -6.99 -21.64
CA THR A 50 5.50 -5.76 -21.93
C THR A 50 6.50 -5.52 -20.80
N LEU A 51 7.78 -5.39 -21.12
CA LEU A 51 8.78 -5.03 -20.13
C LEU A 51 8.45 -3.65 -19.56
N PRO A 52 8.19 -3.54 -18.25
CA PRO A 52 7.95 -2.24 -17.63
C PRO A 52 9.24 -1.41 -17.59
N PRO A 53 9.15 -0.10 -17.42
CA PRO A 53 10.32 0.73 -17.16
C PRO A 53 11.16 0.17 -16.02
N THR A 54 12.48 0.09 -16.23
CA THR A 54 13.42 -0.40 -15.22
C THR A 54 14.78 0.30 -15.38
N TRP A 55 15.54 0.42 -14.29
CA TRP A 55 16.90 0.88 -14.33
C TRP A 55 17.92 -0.27 -14.49
N VAL A 56 17.45 -1.52 -14.37
CA VAL A 56 18.31 -2.71 -14.52
C VAL A 56 18.71 -2.87 -15.97
N SER A 57 20.02 -2.90 -16.23
CA SER A 57 20.59 -3.00 -17.57
C SER A 57 20.62 -4.43 -18.11
N ASP A 58 20.86 -5.45 -17.24
CA ASP A 58 20.84 -6.87 -17.65
C ASP A 58 19.40 -7.40 -17.52
N VAL A 59 18.68 -7.37 -18.64
CA VAL A 59 17.32 -7.91 -18.72
C VAL A 59 17.34 -9.17 -19.58
N ARG A 60 16.94 -10.30 -18.96
CA ARG A 60 16.90 -11.61 -19.60
C ARG A 60 15.49 -12.07 -19.82
N LEU A 61 15.14 -12.31 -21.07
CA LEU A 61 13.81 -12.76 -21.44
C LEU A 61 13.74 -14.30 -21.43
N TYR A 62 12.66 -14.86 -20.86
CA TYR A 62 12.42 -16.29 -20.88
C TYR A 62 11.03 -16.64 -21.40
N LYS A 63 10.94 -17.79 -22.10
CA LYS A 63 9.68 -18.39 -22.56
C LYS A 63 9.36 -19.57 -21.66
N TRP A 64 8.14 -19.66 -21.19
CA TRP A 64 7.68 -20.78 -20.38
C TRP A 64 6.55 -21.57 -21.05
N GLU A 65 5.85 -20.95 -22.01
CA GLU A 65 4.88 -21.62 -22.88
C GLU A 65 4.92 -21.04 -24.29
N THR A 66 4.50 -21.82 -25.26
CA THR A 66 4.30 -21.41 -26.65
C THR A 66 3.01 -22.04 -27.17
N PHE A 67 2.60 -21.67 -28.38
CA PHE A 67 1.43 -22.30 -28.99
C PHE A 67 1.59 -23.84 -29.15
N GLU A 68 2.82 -24.31 -29.32
CA GLU A 68 3.14 -25.74 -29.54
C GLU A 68 3.61 -26.45 -28.27
N HIS A 69 3.94 -25.71 -27.21
CA HIS A 69 4.49 -26.26 -25.97
C HIS A 69 3.81 -25.64 -24.75
N LEU A 70 3.20 -26.50 -23.94
CA LEU A 70 2.66 -26.14 -22.64
C LEU A 70 3.73 -26.34 -21.57
N GLY A 71 4.36 -25.26 -21.14
CA GLY A 71 5.37 -25.25 -20.09
C GLY A 71 4.82 -24.77 -18.75
N SER A 72 5.73 -24.55 -17.81
CA SER A 72 5.42 -23.96 -16.50
C SER A 72 6.46 -22.91 -16.12
N ALA A 73 5.99 -21.70 -15.84
CA ALA A 73 6.85 -20.62 -15.34
C ALA A 73 7.56 -21.01 -14.03
N LEU A 74 6.95 -21.87 -13.21
CA LEU A 74 7.53 -22.37 -11.96
C LEU A 74 8.76 -23.26 -12.18
N ASN A 75 8.88 -23.87 -13.35
CA ASN A 75 10.06 -24.70 -13.68
C ASN A 75 11.13 -23.87 -14.39
N VAL A 76 10.71 -23.09 -15.39
CA VAL A 76 11.64 -22.34 -16.24
C VAL A 76 12.24 -21.13 -15.52
N GLY A 77 11.45 -20.39 -14.74
CA GLY A 77 11.94 -19.22 -14.01
C GLY A 77 13.12 -19.52 -13.07
N PRO A 78 13.02 -20.51 -12.17
CA PRO A 78 14.13 -20.92 -11.31
C PRO A 78 15.38 -21.40 -12.05
N GLU A 79 15.24 -21.99 -13.25
CA GLU A 79 16.38 -22.33 -14.12
C GLU A 79 17.11 -21.09 -14.62
N GLN A 80 16.36 -20.06 -15.02
CA GLN A 80 16.94 -18.79 -15.43
C GLN A 80 17.62 -18.05 -14.26
N VAL A 81 17.08 -18.19 -13.05
CA VAL A 81 17.71 -17.65 -11.82
C VAL A 81 19.05 -18.32 -11.59
N LEU A 82 19.11 -19.66 -11.63
CA LEU A 82 20.36 -20.41 -11.47
C LEU A 82 21.39 -19.98 -12.53
N LYS A 83 20.95 -19.89 -13.80
CA LYS A 83 21.82 -19.42 -14.89
C LYS A 83 22.34 -18.01 -14.62
N ALA A 84 21.47 -17.09 -14.20
CA ALA A 84 21.87 -15.72 -13.89
C ALA A 84 22.93 -15.67 -12.77
N LEU A 85 22.72 -16.40 -11.66
CA LEU A 85 23.70 -16.50 -10.57
C LEU A 85 25.05 -17.02 -11.05
N THR A 86 25.05 -18.07 -11.87
CA THR A 86 26.27 -18.66 -12.46
C THR A 86 26.99 -17.65 -13.36
N ASP A 87 26.28 -17.02 -14.29
CA ASP A 87 26.84 -16.09 -15.27
C ASP A 87 27.47 -14.85 -14.61
N ILE A 88 26.89 -14.36 -13.52
CA ILE A 88 27.45 -13.25 -12.74
C ILE A 88 28.50 -13.72 -11.71
N GLY A 89 28.86 -15.00 -11.70
CA GLY A 89 29.96 -15.56 -10.90
C GLY A 89 29.62 -15.71 -9.42
N ILE A 90 28.36 -15.90 -9.04
CA ILE A 90 27.95 -16.30 -7.70
C ILE A 90 27.80 -17.82 -7.70
N GLY A 91 28.89 -18.52 -7.38
CA GLY A 91 28.93 -19.99 -7.39
C GLY A 91 28.55 -20.66 -6.06
N SER A 92 28.54 -19.89 -4.97
CA SER A 92 28.25 -20.40 -3.62
C SER A 92 27.88 -19.26 -2.67
N GLY A 93 27.43 -19.58 -1.50
CA GLY A 93 27.07 -18.62 -0.45
C GLY A 93 25.59 -18.61 -0.11
N ALA A 94 25.23 -17.78 0.84
CA ALA A 94 23.83 -17.63 1.23
C ALA A 94 23.08 -16.70 0.28
N ILE A 95 21.92 -17.16 -0.16
CA ILE A 95 20.99 -16.42 -1.03
C ILE A 95 19.73 -16.09 -0.21
N GLY A 96 19.40 -14.81 -0.11
CA GLY A 96 18.15 -14.37 0.48
C GLY A 96 16.98 -14.59 -0.46
N VAL A 97 15.92 -15.21 0.01
CA VAL A 97 14.67 -15.43 -0.73
C VAL A 97 13.49 -14.94 0.11
N GLU A 98 12.38 -14.66 -0.54
CA GLU A 98 11.13 -14.32 0.14
C GLU A 98 10.44 -15.62 0.56
N GLU A 99 10.22 -15.82 1.87
CA GLU A 99 9.48 -17.00 2.34
C GLU A 99 8.00 -16.71 2.58
N ALA A 100 7.68 -15.61 3.25
CA ALA A 100 6.30 -15.14 3.42
C ALA A 100 6.23 -13.70 3.92
N TRP A 101 5.14 -13.02 3.60
CA TRP A 101 4.63 -11.89 4.37
C TRP A 101 3.51 -12.41 5.26
N GLU A 102 3.77 -12.60 6.54
CA GLU A 102 2.75 -13.09 7.48
C GLU A 102 1.78 -12.01 7.94
N PHE A 103 2.04 -10.75 7.57
CA PHE A 103 1.32 -9.61 8.10
C PHE A 103 -0.09 -9.47 7.52
N ILE A 104 -0.25 -9.63 6.20
CA ILE A 104 -1.53 -9.53 5.51
C ILE A 104 -1.63 -10.62 4.45
N LEU A 105 -2.77 -11.28 4.40
CA LEU A 105 -3.06 -12.26 3.36
C LEU A 105 -3.25 -11.57 2.01
N SER A 106 -2.86 -12.25 0.95
CA SER A 106 -3.14 -11.81 -0.42
C SER A 106 -4.61 -11.46 -0.58
N SER A 107 -4.89 -10.22 -0.95
CA SER A 107 -6.24 -9.70 -1.11
C SER A 107 -6.70 -9.82 -2.57
N PRO A 108 -7.97 -10.15 -2.84
CA PRO A 108 -8.53 -10.08 -4.18
C PRO A 108 -8.58 -8.64 -4.72
N LEU A 109 -8.33 -7.66 -3.89
CA LEU A 109 -8.37 -6.23 -4.21
C LEU A 109 -7.15 -5.72 -5.00
N ARG A 110 -6.16 -6.57 -5.30
CA ARG A 110 -5.01 -6.35 -6.20
C ARG A 110 -3.92 -5.38 -5.73
N TYR A 111 -3.95 -4.85 -4.52
CA TYR A 111 -2.97 -3.89 -4.00
C TYR A 111 -2.42 -4.25 -2.62
N GLU A 112 -2.90 -5.32 -2.04
CA GLU A 112 -2.26 -5.89 -0.86
C GLU A 112 -1.01 -6.66 -1.24
N LEU A 113 -0.08 -6.75 -0.31
CA LEU A 113 1.14 -7.53 -0.48
C LEU A 113 0.82 -8.99 -0.77
N ASN A 114 1.47 -9.54 -1.79
CA ASN A 114 1.32 -10.94 -2.12
C ASN A 114 2.17 -11.81 -1.20
N VAL A 115 1.76 -13.07 -1.04
CA VAL A 115 2.58 -14.10 -0.41
C VAL A 115 3.14 -15.03 -1.48
N ILE A 116 4.42 -15.42 -1.31
CA ILE A 116 5.03 -16.34 -2.23
C ILE A 116 4.43 -17.74 -2.05
N GLY A 117 4.03 -18.37 -3.13
CA GLY A 117 3.41 -19.69 -3.07
C GLY A 117 4.44 -20.78 -2.70
N GLN A 118 4.03 -21.76 -1.90
CA GLN A 118 4.86 -22.91 -1.51
C GLN A 118 5.48 -23.63 -2.72
N LYS A 119 4.76 -23.73 -3.84
CA LYS A 119 5.29 -24.33 -5.08
C LYS A 119 6.47 -23.55 -5.65
N THR A 120 6.45 -22.21 -5.59
CA THR A 120 7.56 -21.37 -6.03
C THR A 120 8.79 -21.58 -5.17
N LEU A 121 8.64 -21.59 -3.83
CA LEU A 121 9.75 -21.87 -2.91
C LEU A 121 10.32 -23.27 -3.12
N THR A 122 9.48 -24.26 -3.30
CA THR A 122 9.91 -25.65 -3.59
C THR A 122 10.71 -25.70 -4.90
N ALA A 123 10.27 -25.03 -5.95
CA ALA A 123 10.97 -24.99 -7.23
C ALA A 123 12.32 -24.26 -7.11
N LEU A 124 12.38 -23.12 -6.39
CA LEU A 124 13.63 -22.42 -6.12
C LEU A 124 14.60 -23.30 -5.33
N ARG A 125 14.15 -23.91 -4.24
CA ARG A 125 14.98 -24.82 -3.41
C ARG A 125 15.53 -25.99 -4.23
N ALA A 126 14.73 -26.57 -5.11
CA ALA A 126 15.15 -27.67 -5.97
C ALA A 126 16.23 -27.27 -6.98
N LYS A 127 16.17 -26.04 -7.52
CA LYS A 127 17.13 -25.54 -8.51
C LYS A 127 18.38 -24.93 -7.86
N LEU A 128 18.24 -24.30 -6.71
CA LEU A 128 19.31 -23.63 -5.98
C LEU A 128 19.89 -24.49 -4.84
N LYS A 129 19.85 -25.81 -4.97
CA LYS A 129 20.25 -26.79 -3.93
C LYS A 129 21.70 -26.66 -3.46
N GLU A 130 22.58 -26.06 -4.28
CA GLU A 130 23.99 -25.84 -3.96
C GLU A 130 24.20 -24.54 -3.13
N TYR A 131 23.13 -23.77 -2.91
CA TYR A 131 23.15 -22.53 -2.13
C TYR A 131 22.43 -22.72 -0.80
N GLU A 132 22.88 -22.02 0.23
CA GLU A 132 22.12 -21.84 1.45
C GLU A 132 21.03 -20.80 1.24
N LEU A 133 19.76 -21.20 1.26
CA LEU A 133 18.64 -20.26 1.14
C LEU A 133 18.21 -19.76 2.52
N LYS A 134 18.18 -18.44 2.70
CA LYS A 134 17.77 -17.74 3.93
C LYS A 134 16.54 -16.89 3.66
N ASP A 135 15.64 -16.82 4.63
CA ASP A 135 14.52 -15.89 4.57
C ASP A 135 15.01 -14.44 4.67
N ALA A 136 14.73 -13.65 3.64
CA ALA A 136 15.07 -12.23 3.57
C ALA A 136 13.85 -11.31 3.77
N SER A 137 12.67 -11.84 4.14
CA SER A 137 11.44 -11.05 4.28
C SER A 137 11.60 -9.94 5.31
N GLY A 138 12.22 -10.23 6.47
CA GLY A 138 12.50 -9.22 7.49
C GLY A 138 13.46 -8.13 7.04
N LEU A 139 14.50 -8.49 6.28
CA LEU A 139 15.46 -7.55 5.71
C LEU A 139 14.76 -6.58 4.72
N LEU A 140 13.92 -7.12 3.85
CA LEU A 140 13.16 -6.33 2.88
C LEU A 140 12.16 -5.39 3.56
N THR A 141 11.44 -5.87 4.58
CA THR A 141 10.54 -5.05 5.39
C THR A 141 11.27 -3.84 6.00
N GLN A 142 12.42 -4.08 6.60
CA GLN A 142 13.24 -3.01 7.18
C GLN A 142 13.77 -2.05 6.10
N ALA A 143 14.24 -2.56 4.96
CA ALA A 143 14.75 -1.73 3.86
C ALA A 143 13.65 -0.82 3.30
N ARG A 144 12.43 -1.35 3.12
CA ARG A 144 11.27 -0.62 2.57
C ARG A 144 10.70 0.40 3.54
N SER A 145 10.96 0.29 4.84
CA SER A 145 10.41 1.21 5.85
C SER A 145 10.89 2.65 5.65
N ILE A 146 12.15 2.86 5.23
CA ILE A 146 12.72 4.20 4.96
C ILE A 146 12.75 4.43 3.45
N LYS A 147 11.95 5.36 2.99
CA LYS A 147 11.79 5.68 1.57
C LYS A 147 12.93 6.53 1.05
N THR A 148 13.45 6.15 -0.10
CA THR A 148 14.39 6.98 -0.86
C THR A 148 13.70 8.22 -1.45
N VAL A 149 14.47 9.22 -1.87
CA VAL A 149 13.93 10.41 -2.54
C VAL A 149 13.10 10.05 -3.79
N LYS A 150 13.48 8.98 -4.50
CA LYS A 150 12.75 8.50 -5.68
C LYS A 150 11.39 7.91 -5.29
N GLU A 151 11.34 7.09 -4.26
CA GLU A 151 10.10 6.52 -3.72
C GLU A 151 9.15 7.60 -3.22
N VAL A 152 9.66 8.58 -2.47
CA VAL A 152 8.86 9.74 -2.02
C VAL A 152 8.23 10.48 -3.21
N LYS A 153 8.96 10.66 -4.32
CA LYS A 153 8.40 11.26 -5.55
C LYS A 153 7.29 10.41 -6.16
N ALA A 154 7.43 9.09 -6.15
CA ALA A 154 6.42 8.16 -6.65
C ALA A 154 5.16 8.17 -5.77
N LEU A 155 5.31 8.14 -4.43
CA LEU A 155 4.23 8.25 -3.46
C LEU A 155 3.48 9.59 -3.58
N LYS A 156 4.20 10.70 -3.75
CA LYS A 156 3.59 12.01 -4.05
C LYS A 156 2.80 12.00 -5.36
N LYS A 157 3.23 11.23 -6.37
CA LYS A 157 2.49 11.06 -7.62
C LYS A 157 1.20 10.28 -7.38
N ALA A 158 1.26 9.16 -6.65
CA ALA A 158 0.08 8.37 -6.30
C ALA A 158 -0.96 9.22 -5.54
N ASN A 159 -0.53 9.99 -4.56
CA ASN A 159 -1.39 10.91 -3.79
C ASN A 159 -2.03 12.02 -4.66
N ARG A 160 -1.27 12.60 -5.60
CA ARG A 160 -1.87 13.56 -6.54
C ARG A 160 -2.94 12.93 -7.44
N ILE A 161 -2.77 11.67 -7.79
CA ILE A 161 -3.77 10.93 -8.58
C ILE A 161 -4.97 10.56 -7.70
N ALA A 162 -4.77 10.16 -6.44
CA ALA A 162 -5.84 9.89 -5.48
C ALA A 162 -6.72 11.13 -5.23
N ARG A 163 -6.12 12.33 -5.22
CA ARG A 163 -6.86 13.58 -5.13
C ARG A 163 -7.97 13.71 -6.17
N ILE A 164 -7.78 13.20 -7.40
CA ILE A 164 -8.83 13.17 -8.44
C ILE A 164 -10.08 12.45 -7.93
N GLY A 165 -9.87 11.34 -7.22
CA GLY A 165 -10.97 10.56 -6.63
C GLY A 165 -11.70 11.32 -5.54
N LEU A 166 -10.98 12.01 -4.65
CA LEU A 166 -11.55 12.82 -3.59
C LEU A 166 -12.36 14.00 -4.15
N GLU A 167 -11.84 14.69 -5.16
CA GLU A 167 -12.56 15.76 -5.90
C GLU A 167 -13.82 15.21 -6.58
N THR A 168 -13.74 14.00 -7.13
CA THR A 168 -14.87 13.34 -7.78
C THR A 168 -15.92 12.94 -6.75
N PHE A 169 -15.49 12.39 -5.61
CA PHE A 169 -16.37 12.07 -4.50
C PHE A 169 -17.16 13.29 -4.04
N GLU A 170 -16.50 14.39 -3.71
CA GLU A 170 -17.15 15.63 -3.28
C GLU A 170 -18.13 16.16 -4.34
N ARG A 171 -17.71 16.21 -5.61
CA ARG A 171 -18.53 16.71 -6.73
C ARG A 171 -19.82 15.93 -6.93
N TYR A 172 -19.76 14.61 -6.77
CA TYR A 172 -20.88 13.71 -7.08
C TYR A 172 -21.60 13.18 -5.83
N LEU A 173 -21.25 13.65 -4.64
CA LEU A 173 -21.90 13.31 -3.39
C LEU A 173 -23.29 13.95 -3.32
N LYS A 174 -24.25 13.33 -4.01
CA LYS A 174 -25.63 13.85 -4.17
C LYS A 174 -26.66 12.74 -3.89
N PRO A 175 -27.86 13.10 -3.37
CA PRO A 175 -28.92 12.12 -3.22
C PRO A 175 -29.29 11.46 -4.55
N GLY A 176 -29.60 10.16 -4.50
CA GLY A 176 -30.11 9.39 -5.62
C GLY A 176 -29.11 8.49 -6.33
N LEU A 177 -27.82 8.82 -6.35
CA LEU A 177 -26.77 7.88 -6.78
C LEU A 177 -26.66 6.72 -5.80
N THR A 178 -26.37 5.54 -6.28
CA THR A 178 -26.00 4.40 -5.43
C THR A 178 -24.51 4.47 -5.06
N GLU A 179 -24.13 3.78 -3.99
CA GLU A 179 -22.73 3.68 -3.56
C GLU A 179 -21.85 3.14 -4.70
N ILE A 180 -22.31 2.08 -5.40
CA ILE A 180 -21.54 1.49 -6.51
C ILE A 180 -21.43 2.42 -7.72
N GLU A 181 -22.46 3.20 -8.06
CA GLU A 181 -22.38 4.18 -9.14
C GLU A 181 -21.40 5.29 -8.83
N LEU A 182 -21.33 5.73 -7.58
CA LEU A 182 -20.36 6.74 -7.15
C LEU A 182 -18.95 6.17 -7.14
N SER A 183 -18.76 4.98 -6.58
CA SER A 183 -17.46 4.27 -6.55
C SER A 183 -16.88 4.09 -7.94
N THR A 184 -17.64 3.50 -8.87
CA THR A 184 -17.16 3.26 -10.25
C THR A 184 -16.86 4.54 -11.00
N LYS A 185 -17.59 5.63 -10.73
CA LYS A 185 -17.29 6.95 -11.27
C LYS A 185 -15.96 7.49 -10.74
N ILE A 186 -15.69 7.33 -9.46
CA ILE A 186 -14.42 7.74 -8.83
C ILE A 186 -13.26 6.97 -9.47
N GLU A 187 -13.36 5.65 -9.56
CA GLU A 187 -12.32 4.81 -10.16
C GLU A 187 -12.07 5.15 -11.64
N HIS A 188 -13.14 5.39 -12.40
CA HIS A 188 -13.04 5.80 -13.81
C HIS A 188 -12.23 7.09 -13.96
N GLU A 189 -12.57 8.13 -13.20
CA GLU A 189 -11.87 9.42 -13.24
C GLU A 189 -10.39 9.28 -12.84
N ILE A 190 -10.10 8.52 -11.78
CA ILE A 190 -8.74 8.28 -11.32
C ILE A 190 -7.90 7.59 -12.40
N VAL A 191 -8.39 6.48 -12.97
CA VAL A 191 -7.63 5.71 -13.95
C VAL A 191 -7.44 6.53 -15.23
N THR A 192 -8.48 7.16 -15.72
CA THR A 192 -8.42 7.95 -16.97
C THR A 192 -7.49 9.15 -16.82
N ARG A 193 -7.70 9.98 -15.82
CA ARG A 193 -6.93 11.22 -15.64
C ARG A 193 -5.53 10.95 -15.10
N GLY A 194 -5.36 9.90 -14.28
CA GLY A 194 -4.05 9.47 -13.79
C GLY A 194 -3.08 9.14 -14.92
N VAL A 195 -3.57 8.45 -15.96
CA VAL A 195 -2.77 8.15 -17.15
C VAL A 195 -2.62 9.40 -18.04
N MET A 196 -3.71 10.09 -18.33
CA MET A 196 -3.71 11.18 -19.33
C MET A 196 -3.04 12.46 -18.80
N GLU A 197 -3.33 12.88 -17.57
CA GLU A 197 -2.88 14.16 -17.01
C GLU A 197 -1.58 13.99 -16.19
N HIS A 198 -1.44 12.89 -15.44
CA HIS A 198 -0.28 12.65 -14.57
C HIS A 198 0.79 11.75 -15.19
N ARG A 199 0.59 11.32 -16.45
CA ARG A 199 1.55 10.51 -17.21
C ARG A 199 2.00 9.25 -16.44
N ALA A 200 1.08 8.61 -15.72
CA ALA A 200 1.34 7.31 -15.16
C ALA A 200 1.27 6.26 -16.27
N ASN A 201 2.20 5.31 -16.29
CA ASN A 201 2.15 4.20 -17.24
C ASN A 201 0.97 3.28 -16.93
N ARG A 202 0.66 3.13 -15.63
CA ARG A 202 -0.43 2.30 -15.14
C ARG A 202 -0.98 2.84 -13.83
N VAL A 203 -2.30 2.84 -13.71
CA VAL A 203 -3.01 3.21 -12.48
C VAL A 203 -4.03 2.12 -12.15
N VAL A 204 -4.08 1.73 -10.88
CA VAL A 204 -5.15 0.92 -10.30
C VAL A 204 -5.77 1.75 -9.18
N ALA A 205 -7.09 1.78 -9.14
CA ALA A 205 -7.83 2.46 -8.10
C ALA A 205 -8.85 1.52 -7.49
N CYS A 206 -9.08 1.67 -6.20
CA CYS A 206 -10.14 1.01 -5.48
C CYS A 206 -10.84 2.03 -4.57
N ALA A 207 -12.07 2.29 -4.89
CA ALA A 207 -12.92 3.20 -4.13
C ALA A 207 -14.01 2.42 -3.40
N PHE A 208 -14.02 2.47 -2.07
CA PHE A 208 -15.09 1.92 -1.26
C PHE A 208 -15.97 3.04 -0.74
N VAL A 209 -17.17 3.16 -1.29
CA VAL A 209 -18.18 4.12 -0.81
C VAL A 209 -19.14 3.40 0.12
N VAL A 210 -19.21 3.88 1.36
CA VAL A 210 -20.14 3.38 2.38
C VAL A 210 -20.99 4.54 2.84
N SER A 211 -22.32 4.37 2.98
CA SER A 211 -23.20 5.48 3.31
C SER A 211 -24.28 5.15 4.34
N GLY A 212 -24.74 6.19 5.05
CA GLY A 212 -25.81 6.13 6.06
C GLY A 212 -25.51 5.13 7.18
N PRO A 213 -26.47 4.26 7.58
CA PRO A 213 -26.26 3.33 8.69
C PRO A 213 -25.10 2.37 8.52
N SER A 214 -24.76 1.99 7.28
CA SER A 214 -23.66 1.06 6.99
C SER A 214 -22.29 1.63 7.34
N THR A 215 -22.16 2.96 7.46
CA THR A 215 -20.89 3.57 7.89
C THR A 215 -20.47 3.10 9.29
N SER A 216 -21.40 2.71 10.15
CA SER A 216 -21.09 2.15 11.47
C SER A 216 -20.23 0.87 11.44
N GLU A 217 -20.12 0.24 10.29
CA GLU A 217 -19.33 -0.97 10.04
C GLU A 217 -18.22 -0.77 8.98
N ALA A 218 -17.95 0.48 8.58
CA ALA A 218 -17.00 0.79 7.52
C ALA A 218 -15.54 0.37 7.83
N TYR A 219 -15.23 0.00 9.06
CA TYR A 219 -13.97 -0.63 9.45
C TYR A 219 -13.83 -2.09 9.02
N LYS A 220 -14.92 -2.72 8.56
CA LYS A 220 -14.92 -4.08 8.01
C LYS A 220 -14.74 -3.99 6.50
N TYR A 221 -13.80 -4.75 5.97
CA TYR A 221 -13.62 -4.79 4.52
C TYR A 221 -14.89 -5.25 3.79
N VAL A 222 -15.14 -4.65 2.62
CA VAL A 222 -16.23 -5.05 1.71
C VAL A 222 -17.66 -4.77 2.23
N VAL A 223 -17.85 -3.75 3.06
CA VAL A 223 -19.18 -3.33 3.51
C VAL A 223 -19.85 -2.34 2.55
N GLY A 224 -19.07 -1.65 1.72
CA GLY A 224 -19.50 -0.60 0.80
C GLY A 224 -19.83 -1.09 -0.61
N ASN A 225 -20.01 -0.12 -1.50
CA ASN A 225 -20.26 -0.31 -2.93
C ASN A 225 -21.56 -1.10 -3.22
N THR A 226 -22.59 -0.86 -2.42
CA THR A 226 -23.86 -1.54 -2.54
C THR A 226 -24.82 -0.82 -3.50
N ARG A 227 -26.03 -1.38 -3.66
CA ARG A 227 -27.13 -0.74 -4.39
C ARG A 227 -27.86 0.32 -3.56
N ARG A 228 -27.38 0.61 -2.34
CA ARG A 228 -27.97 1.64 -1.48
C ARG A 228 -27.84 3.00 -2.16
N LYS A 229 -28.94 3.73 -2.26
CA LYS A 229 -28.95 5.11 -2.75
C LYS A 229 -28.59 6.07 -1.61
N LEU A 230 -27.71 7.00 -1.91
CA LEU A 230 -27.35 8.12 -1.05
C LEU A 230 -28.60 8.95 -0.76
N LYS A 231 -28.80 9.33 0.50
CA LYS A 231 -29.91 10.15 0.97
C LYS A 231 -29.38 11.41 1.63
N HIS A 232 -30.14 12.49 1.53
CA HIS A 232 -29.83 13.73 2.25
C HIS A 232 -29.65 13.46 3.76
N GLY A 233 -28.56 13.97 4.33
CA GLY A 233 -28.23 13.77 5.74
C GLY A 233 -27.42 12.49 6.04
N ASP A 234 -27.19 11.60 5.06
CA ASP A 234 -26.31 10.45 5.26
C ASP A 234 -24.86 10.90 5.51
N LEU A 235 -24.18 10.26 6.43
CA LEU A 235 -22.72 10.17 6.38
C LEU A 235 -22.36 9.32 5.17
N ALA A 236 -21.35 9.73 4.43
CA ALA A 236 -20.77 8.97 3.34
C ALA A 236 -19.25 8.95 3.53
N LEU A 237 -18.71 7.76 3.67
CA LEU A 237 -17.28 7.50 3.82
C LEU A 237 -16.75 6.92 2.51
N LEU A 238 -15.71 7.52 1.99
CA LEU A 238 -14.89 7.00 0.91
C LEU A 238 -13.56 6.54 1.48
N GLU A 239 -13.29 5.25 1.37
CA GLU A 239 -11.98 4.64 1.45
C GLU A 239 -11.39 4.58 0.06
N LEU A 240 -10.16 5.04 -0.14
CA LEU A 240 -9.58 5.19 -1.46
C LEU A 240 -8.12 4.77 -1.51
N ASP A 241 -7.89 3.60 -2.12
CA ASP A 241 -6.55 3.12 -2.46
C ASP A 241 -6.23 3.41 -3.92
N VAL A 242 -5.06 3.98 -4.18
CA VAL A 242 -4.56 4.20 -5.54
C VAL A 242 -3.13 3.69 -5.66
N VAL A 243 -2.89 2.84 -6.65
CA VAL A 243 -1.53 2.41 -7.03
C VAL A 243 -1.19 3.02 -8.38
N ALA A 244 -0.14 3.82 -8.42
CA ALA A 244 0.38 4.43 -9.63
C ALA A 244 1.84 4.02 -9.85
N ASP A 245 2.11 3.35 -10.98
CA ASP A 245 3.45 2.86 -11.32
C ASP A 245 4.11 2.03 -10.19
N GLY A 246 3.30 1.29 -9.43
CA GLY A 246 3.73 0.38 -8.38
C GLY A 246 3.86 1.00 -6.98
N TYR A 247 3.56 2.28 -6.79
CA TYR A 247 3.53 2.94 -5.48
C TYR A 247 2.11 3.35 -5.09
N SER A 248 1.82 3.24 -3.80
CA SER A 248 0.46 3.35 -3.26
C SER A 248 0.18 4.70 -2.61
N SER A 249 -1.09 5.04 -2.52
CA SER A 249 -1.65 5.98 -1.56
C SER A 249 -2.87 5.38 -0.92
N ASP A 250 -3.15 5.80 0.31
CA ASP A 250 -4.28 5.37 1.13
C ASP A 250 -4.92 6.58 1.79
N THR A 251 -6.17 6.86 1.49
CA THR A 251 -6.84 8.06 1.98
C THR A 251 -8.33 7.83 2.22
N THR A 252 -8.80 8.26 3.37
CA THR A 252 -10.23 8.25 3.70
C THR A 252 -10.77 9.65 3.91
N ARG A 253 -11.96 9.90 3.39
CA ARG A 253 -12.78 11.07 3.75
C ARG A 253 -14.21 10.66 4.11
N THR A 254 -14.72 11.29 5.14
CA THR A 254 -16.14 11.18 5.50
C THR A 254 -16.82 12.55 5.35
N PHE A 255 -17.81 12.62 4.48
CA PHE A 255 -18.63 13.81 4.24
C PHE A 255 -20.09 13.53 4.52
N VAL A 256 -20.91 14.57 4.50
CA VAL A 256 -22.37 14.45 4.65
C VAL A 256 -23.04 14.73 3.31
N VAL A 257 -24.00 13.91 2.92
CA VAL A 257 -24.84 14.18 1.74
C VAL A 257 -25.73 15.39 2.02
N GLY A 258 -25.27 16.56 1.62
CA GLY A 258 -25.85 17.86 1.97
C GLY A 258 -25.10 18.52 3.11
N LYS A 259 -25.83 19.17 4.05
CA LYS A 259 -25.21 19.88 5.17
C LYS A 259 -25.17 19.02 6.44
N PRO A 260 -24.06 18.97 7.17
CA PRO A 260 -23.99 18.25 8.44
C PRO A 260 -24.90 18.88 9.50
N ASN A 261 -25.53 18.04 10.32
CA ASN A 261 -26.19 18.48 11.53
C ASN A 261 -25.17 18.64 12.69
N LYS A 262 -25.58 19.28 13.79
CA LYS A 262 -24.70 19.55 14.95
C LYS A 262 -23.97 18.31 15.48
N LYS A 263 -24.64 17.16 15.52
CA LYS A 263 -24.05 15.91 15.99
C LYS A 263 -22.98 15.42 15.02
N GLN A 264 -23.26 15.45 13.73
CA GLN A 264 -22.30 15.05 12.69
C GLN A 264 -21.08 15.98 12.67
N THR A 265 -21.31 17.30 12.81
CA THR A 265 -20.20 18.27 12.93
C THR A 265 -19.31 17.93 14.12
N SER A 266 -19.86 17.74 15.32
CA SER A 266 -19.07 17.40 16.51
C SER A 266 -18.30 16.08 16.36
N LEU A 267 -18.85 15.07 15.67
CA LEU A 267 -18.16 13.80 15.41
C LEU A 267 -17.00 13.98 14.43
N LEU A 268 -17.22 14.74 13.34
CA LEU A 268 -16.19 15.05 12.36
C LEU A 268 -15.03 15.86 12.99
N GLU A 269 -15.37 16.87 13.81
CA GLU A 269 -14.40 17.68 14.55
C GLU A 269 -13.57 16.83 15.52
N ALA A 270 -14.18 15.87 16.22
CA ALA A 270 -13.48 14.98 17.15
C ALA A 270 -12.43 14.10 16.43
N VAL A 271 -12.79 13.55 15.27
CA VAL A 271 -11.87 12.72 14.48
C VAL A 271 -10.77 13.59 13.86
N LEU A 272 -11.11 14.77 13.34
CA LEU A 272 -10.14 15.73 12.80
C LEU A 272 -9.16 16.22 13.88
N ASP A 273 -9.64 16.52 15.09
CA ASP A 273 -8.81 16.92 16.24
C ASP A 273 -7.83 15.77 16.60
N SER A 274 -8.32 14.53 16.62
CA SER A 274 -7.50 13.36 16.89
C SER A 274 -6.40 13.16 15.84
N GLU A 275 -6.73 13.23 14.55
CA GLU A 275 -5.77 13.12 13.47
C GLU A 275 -4.72 14.24 13.54
N SER A 276 -5.17 15.49 13.60
CA SER A 276 -4.30 16.67 13.60
C SER A 276 -3.36 16.67 14.82
N THR A 277 -3.86 16.29 16.00
CA THR A 277 -3.06 16.21 17.24
C THR A 277 -2.04 15.05 17.14
N ALA A 278 -2.42 13.92 16.60
CA ALA A 278 -1.50 12.80 16.37
C ALA A 278 -0.37 13.22 15.43
N ILE A 279 -0.69 13.81 14.27
CA ILE A 279 0.29 14.24 13.28
C ILE A 279 1.23 15.33 13.85
N ALA A 280 0.68 16.31 14.57
CA ALA A 280 1.48 17.36 15.22
C ALA A 280 2.45 16.81 16.30
N SER A 281 2.17 15.60 16.82
CA SER A 281 3.02 14.94 17.82
C SER A 281 4.15 14.12 17.21
N ILE A 282 4.17 13.93 15.90
CA ILE A 282 5.19 13.16 15.18
C ILE A 282 6.49 13.98 15.11
N LYS A 283 7.57 13.36 15.58
CA LYS A 283 8.95 13.88 15.53
C LYS A 283 9.92 12.71 15.33
N PRO A 284 11.10 12.94 14.76
CA PRO A 284 12.13 11.92 14.67
C PRO A 284 12.40 11.23 16.00
N GLY A 285 12.38 9.91 16.02
CA GLY A 285 12.63 9.09 17.22
C GLY A 285 11.44 8.94 18.18
N VAL A 286 10.26 9.48 17.86
CA VAL A 286 9.06 9.24 18.67
C VAL A 286 8.56 7.80 18.49
N SER A 287 8.10 7.19 19.58
CA SER A 287 7.47 5.86 19.51
C SER A 287 6.13 5.91 18.79
N ALA A 288 5.91 5.00 17.84
CA ALA A 288 4.63 4.82 17.15
C ALA A 288 3.48 4.56 18.15
N ALA A 289 3.77 3.81 19.23
CA ALA A 289 2.81 3.58 20.31
C ALA A 289 2.42 4.87 21.05
N LYS A 290 3.33 5.83 21.18
CA LYS A 290 3.00 7.14 21.77
C LYS A 290 2.03 7.92 20.89
N ILE A 291 2.25 7.94 19.57
CA ILE A 291 1.37 8.62 18.61
C ILE A 291 -0.03 8.01 18.64
N ALA A 292 -0.12 6.67 18.64
CA ALA A 292 -1.42 5.98 18.76
C ALA A 292 -2.15 6.36 20.06
N ARG A 293 -1.44 6.43 21.20
CA ARG A 293 -2.04 6.84 22.49
C ARG A 293 -2.54 8.29 22.44
N VAL A 294 -1.78 9.21 21.85
CA VAL A 294 -2.19 10.62 21.70
C VAL A 294 -3.52 10.71 20.95
N SER A 295 -3.67 10.02 19.83
CA SER A 295 -4.92 9.95 19.06
C SER A 295 -6.09 9.40 19.89
N ILE A 296 -5.89 8.27 20.55
CA ILE A 296 -6.90 7.63 21.40
C ILE A 296 -7.35 8.55 22.52
N ASP A 297 -6.44 9.26 23.16
CA ASP A 297 -6.74 10.17 24.27
C ASP A 297 -7.55 11.38 23.81
N VAL A 298 -7.34 11.85 22.59
CA VAL A 298 -8.21 12.89 21.98
C VAL A 298 -9.61 12.35 21.82
N ILE A 299 -9.80 11.21 21.18
CA ILE A 299 -11.12 10.58 20.96
C ILE A 299 -11.83 10.33 22.31
N ARG A 300 -11.08 9.88 23.33
CA ARG A 300 -11.64 9.66 24.68
C ARG A 300 -12.10 10.95 25.35
N ARG A 301 -11.37 12.06 25.18
CA ARG A 301 -11.79 13.39 25.71
C ARG A 301 -13.10 13.88 25.09
N HIS A 302 -13.35 13.50 23.83
CA HIS A 302 -14.65 13.77 23.16
C HIS A 302 -15.75 12.76 23.56
N GLY A 303 -15.48 11.84 24.52
CA GLY A 303 -16.46 10.84 24.97
C GLY A 303 -16.74 9.71 23.99
N LEU A 304 -15.84 9.49 22.99
CA LEU A 304 -16.04 8.55 21.90
C LEU A 304 -15.13 7.30 22.01
N GLY A 305 -14.48 7.08 23.16
CA GLY A 305 -13.51 5.99 23.34
C GLY A 305 -14.08 4.58 23.11
N GLU A 306 -15.38 4.37 23.36
CA GLU A 306 -16.06 3.08 23.13
C GLU A 306 -16.24 2.73 21.64
N TYR A 307 -16.05 3.70 20.74
CA TYR A 307 -16.24 3.56 19.29
C TYR A 307 -14.94 3.33 18.52
N LEU A 308 -13.79 3.22 19.21
CA LEU A 308 -12.49 2.88 18.61
C LEU A 308 -12.41 1.38 18.36
N VAL A 309 -12.09 0.96 17.12
CA VAL A 309 -12.14 -0.45 16.71
C VAL A 309 -10.90 -0.92 15.93
N HIS A 310 -10.05 -0.02 15.46
CA HIS A 310 -8.84 -0.38 14.70
C HIS A 310 -7.63 0.46 15.12
N ARG A 311 -6.45 0.11 14.61
CA ARG A 311 -5.18 0.84 14.82
C ARG A 311 -5.23 2.23 14.16
N LEU A 312 -4.28 3.08 14.54
CA LEU A 312 -4.20 4.46 14.03
C LEU A 312 -3.60 4.54 12.63
N GLY A 313 -2.83 3.54 12.18
CA GLY A 313 -2.21 3.59 10.87
C GLY A 313 -1.13 2.54 10.66
N HIS A 314 -0.55 2.54 9.47
CA HIS A 314 0.42 1.57 8.98
C HIS A 314 1.39 2.21 7.99
N GLY A 315 2.48 1.52 7.67
CA GLY A 315 3.41 1.96 6.61
C GLY A 315 2.76 1.92 5.24
N ILE A 316 3.21 2.79 4.34
CA ILE A 316 2.78 2.88 2.94
C ILE A 316 4.01 2.92 2.04
N GLY A 317 3.94 2.24 0.89
CA GLY A 317 5.05 2.19 -0.06
C GLY A 317 4.64 1.55 -1.40
N VAL A 318 5.32 0.48 -1.78
CA VAL A 318 4.91 -0.39 -2.89
C VAL A 318 3.72 -1.27 -2.51
N GLY A 319 3.49 -1.49 -1.21
CA GLY A 319 2.23 -2.02 -0.67
C GLY A 319 1.40 -0.90 -0.07
N VAL A 320 0.06 -1.05 -0.11
CA VAL A 320 -0.86 -0.15 0.62
C VAL A 320 -0.60 -0.33 2.12
N HIS A 321 -0.64 -1.57 2.60
CA HIS A 321 -0.33 -1.87 3.99
C HIS A 321 1.09 -2.45 4.11
N GLU A 322 2.02 -1.65 4.60
CA GLU A 322 3.36 -2.10 4.96
C GLU A 322 3.49 -2.29 6.48
N PRO A 323 4.26 -3.31 6.94
CA PRO A 323 4.33 -3.64 8.37
C PRO A 323 4.91 -2.53 9.24
N ILE A 324 5.83 -1.71 8.70
CA ILE A 324 6.58 -0.70 9.44
C ILE A 324 6.42 0.69 8.81
N PRO A 325 6.03 1.70 9.64
CA PRO A 325 5.70 1.61 11.06
C PRO A 325 4.26 1.13 11.29
N ALA A 326 4.01 0.43 12.39
CA ALA A 326 2.66 0.14 12.87
C ALA A 326 2.26 1.19 13.93
N LEU A 327 1.30 2.06 13.62
CA LEU A 327 0.78 3.02 14.59
C LEU A 327 -0.25 2.37 15.50
N HIS A 328 0.22 1.62 16.48
CA HIS A 328 -0.57 0.87 17.46
C HIS A 328 0.01 0.99 18.87
N VAL A 329 -0.83 0.91 19.90
CA VAL A 329 -0.40 1.08 21.31
C VAL A 329 0.62 0.05 21.80
N GLU A 330 0.69 -1.09 21.15
CA GLU A 330 1.64 -2.18 21.43
C GLU A 330 2.85 -2.19 20.50
N SER A 331 2.95 -1.21 19.59
CA SER A 331 4.07 -1.14 18.63
C SER A 331 5.38 -0.86 19.35
N SER A 332 6.43 -1.54 18.91
CA SER A 332 7.82 -1.27 19.31
C SER A 332 8.55 -0.33 18.33
N ASP A 333 7.88 0.12 17.26
CA ASP A 333 8.49 0.96 16.23
C ASP A 333 8.75 2.37 16.72
N PHE A 334 9.81 2.97 16.17
CA PHE A 334 10.14 4.38 16.33
C PHE A 334 10.15 5.06 14.98
N LEU A 335 9.45 6.20 14.89
CA LEU A 335 9.33 6.96 13.65
C LEU A 335 10.68 7.59 13.28
N LYS A 336 11.04 7.51 12.01
CA LYS A 336 12.31 7.98 11.46
C LYS A 336 12.06 8.80 10.20
N PRO A 337 12.89 9.82 9.94
CA PRO A 337 12.84 10.53 8.66
C PRO A 337 12.90 9.58 7.47
N GLY A 338 12.06 9.82 6.47
CA GLY A 338 11.89 8.96 5.31
C GLY A 338 10.83 7.86 5.47
N MET A 339 10.24 7.66 6.64
CA MET A 339 9.07 6.81 6.77
C MET A 339 7.85 7.49 6.14
N VAL A 340 6.99 6.69 5.49
CA VAL A 340 5.67 7.12 5.02
C VAL A 340 4.64 6.15 5.56
N HIS A 341 3.57 6.71 6.13
CA HIS A 341 2.53 5.93 6.79
C HIS A 341 1.19 6.67 6.78
N SER A 342 0.09 5.94 6.95
CA SER A 342 -1.22 6.53 7.19
C SER A 342 -1.36 7.06 8.62
N VAL A 343 -2.26 8.03 8.79
CA VAL A 343 -2.80 8.45 10.09
C VAL A 343 -4.32 8.54 9.93
N GLU A 344 -5.02 7.53 10.45
CA GLU A 344 -6.41 7.22 10.11
C GLU A 344 -7.34 7.01 11.32
N PRO A 345 -7.44 7.95 12.28
CA PRO A 345 -8.37 7.76 13.38
C PRO A 345 -9.80 7.63 12.87
N GLY A 346 -10.55 6.68 13.44
CA GLY A 346 -11.95 6.45 13.10
C GLY A 346 -12.77 6.06 14.31
N VAL A 347 -14.06 6.42 14.28
CA VAL A 347 -15.06 6.04 15.29
C VAL A 347 -16.27 5.42 14.60
N TYR A 348 -16.76 4.28 15.12
CA TYR A 348 -17.80 3.49 14.47
C TYR A 348 -18.77 2.92 15.49
N GLY A 349 -20.06 3.08 15.22
CA GLY A 349 -21.09 2.51 16.07
C GLY A 349 -22.51 2.77 15.59
N PRO A 350 -23.47 1.90 15.94
CA PRO A 350 -24.85 2.00 15.44
C PRO A 350 -25.54 3.32 15.80
N LYS A 351 -25.13 3.97 16.90
CA LYS A 351 -25.71 5.23 17.37
C LYS A 351 -25.12 6.47 16.72
N ILE A 352 -23.92 6.36 16.13
CA ILE A 352 -23.17 7.51 15.61
C ILE A 352 -22.88 7.40 14.10
N GLY A 353 -23.02 6.23 13.50
CA GLY A 353 -22.49 5.92 12.18
C GLY A 353 -21.00 5.62 12.26
N GLY A 354 -20.29 5.82 11.15
CA GLY A 354 -18.82 5.69 11.07
C GLY A 354 -18.20 6.92 10.43
N ILE A 355 -17.12 7.36 11.01
CA ILE A 355 -16.33 8.50 10.53
C ILE A 355 -14.86 8.11 10.60
N ARG A 356 -14.13 8.27 9.49
CA ARG A 356 -12.67 8.21 9.40
C ARG A 356 -12.17 9.39 8.58
N ILE A 357 -11.07 9.96 9.02
CA ILE A 357 -10.25 10.91 8.26
C ILE A 357 -8.86 10.30 8.22
N GLU A 358 -8.27 10.23 7.04
CA GLU A 358 -7.00 9.58 6.82
C GLU A 358 -6.15 10.36 5.85
N ASP A 359 -4.90 10.56 6.22
CA ASP A 359 -3.91 11.17 5.38
C ASP A 359 -2.60 10.37 5.37
N ASP A 360 -1.94 10.35 4.21
CA ASP A 360 -0.58 9.84 4.02
C ASP A 360 0.44 10.87 4.49
N ILE A 361 1.28 10.48 5.42
CA ILE A 361 2.25 11.34 6.09
C ILE A 361 3.68 10.87 5.80
N LEU A 362 4.53 11.78 5.38
CA LEU A 362 5.99 11.60 5.29
C LEU A 362 6.64 12.18 6.55
N ASP A 363 7.40 11.36 7.26
CA ASP A 363 8.27 11.81 8.33
C ASP A 363 9.52 12.49 7.76
N THR A 364 9.86 13.68 8.28
CA THR A 364 11.03 14.44 7.87
C THR A 364 11.93 14.74 9.07
N GLU A 365 13.13 15.23 8.83
CA GLU A 365 14.05 15.69 9.88
C GLU A 365 13.46 16.81 10.78
N LYS A 366 12.48 17.58 10.27
CA LYS A 366 11.89 18.74 10.95
C LYS A 366 10.47 18.52 11.47
N GLY A 367 9.90 17.34 11.25
CA GLY A 367 8.50 17.02 11.57
C GLY A 367 7.87 16.21 10.44
N THR A 368 6.72 16.62 9.94
CA THR A 368 5.92 15.87 8.96
C THR A 368 5.61 16.69 7.71
N GLU A 369 5.37 15.97 6.60
CA GLU A 369 4.82 16.53 5.37
C GLU A 369 3.58 15.68 4.98
N TYR A 370 2.44 16.34 4.71
CA TYR A 370 1.28 15.68 4.13
C TYR A 370 1.54 15.34 2.66
N LEU A 371 1.40 14.08 2.29
CA LEU A 371 1.42 13.66 0.89
C LEU A 371 0.03 13.79 0.26
N SER A 372 -1.02 13.50 1.00
CA SER A 372 -2.41 13.77 0.66
C SER A 372 -2.72 15.26 0.91
N ASN A 373 -3.18 15.93 -0.12
CA ASN A 373 -3.51 17.36 -0.06
C ASN A 373 -4.94 17.58 -0.55
N PHE A 374 -5.91 17.34 0.33
CA PHE A 374 -7.33 17.54 0.07
C PHE A 374 -8.04 17.96 1.38
N PRO A 375 -9.13 18.78 1.33
CA PRO A 375 -9.89 19.13 2.52
C PRO A 375 -10.31 17.89 3.33
N ARG A 376 -10.12 17.96 4.64
CA ARG A 376 -10.43 16.85 5.56
C ARG A 376 -11.87 16.88 6.03
N ILE A 377 -12.48 18.06 6.00
CA ILE A 377 -13.91 18.27 6.24
C ILE A 377 -14.51 19.02 5.06
N GLN A 378 -15.79 18.82 4.85
CA GLN A 378 -16.58 19.48 3.80
C GLN A 378 -16.74 20.96 4.13
N GLU A 379 -16.44 21.84 3.16
CA GLU A 379 -16.66 23.28 3.29
C GLU A 379 -18.15 23.69 3.23
#